data_89e725758c92661aff22d950286b76a6
#
_entry.id   89e725758c92661aff22d950286b76a6
#
_cell.length_a   1.000
_cell.length_b   1.000
_cell.length_c   1.000
_cell.angle_alpha   90.00
_cell.angle_beta   90.00
_cell.angle_gamma   90.00
#
_symmetry.space_group_name_H-M   'P 1'
#
loop_
_entity.id
_entity.type
_entity.pdbx_description
1 polymer ?
#
loop_
_entity_poly.entity_id
_entity_poly.type
_entity_poly.pdbx_seq_one_letter_code
_entity_poly.pdbx_strand_id
1 'polypeptide(L)'
;MDVRALGYIGVEVTDLAAWTTYAEALGAMVISAPGGDRVFLRIDDRSYRVAVHQSDDEQGLAFAGWEFADQRALDQAVVEFEAAGYPVKPSSEVERADRRVSGLVHVTDPSGFALELFWGPILDHEPFNSPHGGSGFVTDSLGFGHIVLGTPHSAAETEFYTEIMGFRVSDYWRPGGAEVVFLHCNPRHHSLALVPAEVPQLYHFMFETRTLDDVGYALDRHHARGIPISMGLGRHPNDEMVSFYSRSPAGFDVEIGCGGRLVDDATWTVTEITKASLWGHHPPS
;
A
#
# COMPACT_ATOMS: atom_id res chain seq x y z
N MET A 1 0.01 11.57 16.37
CA MET A 1 -0.79 12.00 15.18
C MET A 1 -1.97 11.06 14.97
N ASP A 2 -2.96 11.44 14.17
CA ASP A 2 -4.14 10.61 13.85
C ASP A 2 -4.20 10.34 12.34
N VAL A 3 -3.32 9.44 11.87
CA VAL A 3 -3.30 8.96 10.48
C VAL A 3 -4.48 8.03 10.29
N ARG A 4 -5.31 8.31 9.28
CA ARG A 4 -6.53 7.53 9.02
C ARG A 4 -6.32 6.29 8.18
N ALA A 5 -5.51 6.41 7.13
CA ALA A 5 -5.35 5.31 6.19
C ALA A 5 -4.15 5.54 5.25
N LEU A 6 -3.67 4.45 4.67
CA LEU A 6 -2.89 4.50 3.43
C LEU A 6 -3.85 4.86 2.29
N GLY A 7 -3.76 6.08 1.82
CA GLY A 7 -4.70 6.61 0.84
C GLY A 7 -4.33 6.24 -0.60
N TYR A 8 -3.05 6.36 -0.93
CA TYR A 8 -2.51 6.04 -2.25
C TYR A 8 -1.00 5.79 -2.20
N ILE A 9 -0.45 5.25 -3.28
CA ILE A 9 1.00 5.21 -3.53
C ILE A 9 1.31 5.71 -4.94
N GLY A 10 2.54 6.17 -5.14
CA GLY A 10 3.17 6.33 -6.44
C GLY A 10 4.26 5.28 -6.63
N VAL A 11 4.36 4.71 -7.82
CA VAL A 11 5.45 3.81 -8.19
C VAL A 11 6.09 4.29 -9.50
N GLU A 12 7.38 4.16 -9.62
CA GLU A 12 8.14 4.39 -10.83
C GLU A 12 8.43 3.09 -11.55
N VAL A 13 8.32 3.10 -12.88
CA VAL A 13 8.44 1.90 -13.70
C VAL A 13 9.07 2.22 -15.05
N THR A 14 9.82 1.29 -15.61
CA THR A 14 10.47 1.46 -16.92
C THR A 14 9.60 0.99 -18.11
N ASP A 15 8.52 0.25 -17.86
CA ASP A 15 7.57 -0.24 -18.89
C ASP A 15 6.12 0.00 -18.47
N LEU A 16 5.62 1.19 -18.77
CA LEU A 16 4.25 1.59 -18.47
C LEU A 16 3.20 0.78 -19.25
N ALA A 17 3.52 0.28 -20.44
CA ALA A 17 2.61 -0.54 -21.24
C ALA A 17 2.40 -1.92 -20.63
N ALA A 18 3.49 -2.56 -20.15
CA ALA A 18 3.39 -3.81 -19.39
C ALA A 18 2.59 -3.63 -18.10
N TRP A 19 2.75 -2.49 -17.42
CA TRP A 19 1.97 -2.16 -16.23
C TRP A 19 0.49 -1.98 -16.49
N THR A 20 0.10 -1.40 -17.62
CA THR A 20 -1.31 -1.28 -18.01
C THR A 20 -1.96 -2.67 -18.13
N THR A 21 -1.29 -3.59 -18.83
CA THR A 21 -1.77 -4.99 -18.99
C THR A 21 -1.82 -5.72 -17.63
N TYR A 22 -0.82 -5.50 -16.78
CA TYR A 22 -0.73 -6.09 -15.45
C TYR A 22 -1.86 -5.58 -14.54
N ALA A 23 -2.09 -4.28 -14.51
CA ALA A 23 -3.13 -3.66 -13.68
C ALA A 23 -4.55 -4.13 -14.02
N GLU A 24 -4.82 -4.39 -15.30
CA GLU A 24 -6.08 -5.00 -15.72
C GLU A 24 -6.25 -6.43 -15.14
N ALA A 25 -5.17 -7.21 -15.06
CA ALA A 25 -5.23 -8.54 -14.46
C ALA A 25 -5.55 -8.49 -12.96
N LEU A 26 -5.11 -7.44 -12.26
CA LEU A 26 -5.47 -7.18 -10.86
C LEU A 26 -6.98 -6.86 -10.69
N GLY A 27 -7.66 -6.45 -11.75
CA GLY A 27 -9.08 -6.02 -11.73
C GLY A 27 -9.25 -4.52 -11.48
N ALA A 28 -8.18 -3.74 -11.50
CA ALA A 28 -8.22 -2.28 -11.39
C ALA A 28 -8.71 -1.63 -12.70
N MET A 29 -9.37 -0.49 -12.59
CA MET A 29 -9.56 0.40 -13.73
C MET A 29 -8.27 1.16 -14.00
N VAL A 30 -7.82 1.17 -15.25
CA VAL A 30 -6.62 1.89 -15.68
C VAL A 30 -7.04 3.15 -16.41
N ILE A 31 -6.54 4.30 -15.94
CA ILE A 31 -6.82 5.61 -16.54
C ILE A 31 -5.48 6.24 -16.96
N SER A 32 -5.31 6.49 -18.24
CA SER A 32 -4.11 7.17 -18.76
C SER A 32 -4.15 8.67 -18.44
N ALA A 33 -3.03 9.21 -17.96
CA ALA A 33 -2.88 10.65 -17.82
C ALA A 33 -2.79 11.34 -19.20
N PRO A 34 -3.21 12.60 -19.31
CA PRO A 34 -3.19 13.33 -20.61
C PRO A 34 -1.81 13.41 -21.28
N GLY A 35 -0.73 13.37 -20.51
CA GLY A 35 0.66 13.38 -21.03
C GLY A 35 1.17 12.03 -21.52
N GLY A 36 0.49 10.94 -21.19
CA GLY A 36 0.91 9.58 -21.55
C GLY A 36 2.13 9.05 -20.77
N ASP A 37 2.63 9.80 -19.82
CA ASP A 37 3.80 9.51 -18.98
C ASP A 37 3.46 8.75 -17.69
N ARG A 38 2.17 8.49 -17.46
CA ARG A 38 1.68 7.75 -16.29
C ARG A 38 0.27 7.19 -16.50
N VAL A 39 -0.06 6.21 -15.69
CA VAL A 39 -1.42 5.68 -15.54
C VAL A 39 -1.84 5.70 -14.08
N PHE A 40 -3.13 5.81 -13.86
CA PHE A 40 -3.75 5.75 -12.55
C PHE A 40 -4.57 4.47 -12.42
N LEU A 41 -4.41 3.76 -11.31
CA LEU A 41 -5.19 2.58 -10.99
C LEU A 41 -6.28 2.96 -9.98
N ARG A 42 -7.53 2.75 -10.38
CA ARG A 42 -8.71 2.90 -9.52
C ARG A 42 -9.19 1.53 -9.09
N ILE A 43 -9.54 1.42 -7.81
CA ILE A 43 -10.19 0.25 -7.21
C ILE A 43 -11.43 0.63 -6.39
N ASP A 44 -11.74 1.91 -6.34
CA ASP A 44 -12.93 2.48 -5.69
C ASP A 44 -13.30 3.83 -6.34
N ASP A 45 -14.21 4.59 -5.69
CA ASP A 45 -14.69 5.87 -6.21
C ASP A 45 -13.69 7.02 -6.08
N ARG A 46 -12.51 6.84 -5.48
CA ARG A 46 -11.45 7.85 -5.52
C ARG A 46 -10.85 7.95 -6.92
N SER A 47 -10.28 9.10 -7.22
CA SER A 47 -9.66 9.36 -8.51
C SER A 47 -8.54 8.37 -8.85
N TYR A 48 -7.83 7.87 -7.85
CA TYR A 48 -6.87 6.77 -7.96
C TYR A 48 -6.44 6.25 -6.59
N ARG A 49 -5.80 5.07 -6.58
CA ARG A 49 -5.12 4.50 -5.42
C ARG A 49 -3.65 4.20 -5.70
N VAL A 50 -3.29 3.94 -6.95
CA VAL A 50 -1.89 3.80 -7.37
C VAL A 50 -1.65 4.68 -8.58
N ALA A 51 -0.64 5.55 -8.51
CA ALA A 51 -0.11 6.29 -9.64
C ALA A 51 1.15 5.58 -10.14
N VAL A 52 1.15 5.15 -11.40
CA VAL A 52 2.28 4.47 -12.03
C VAL A 52 2.94 5.45 -13.00
N HIS A 53 4.16 5.86 -12.70
CA HIS A 53 4.92 6.86 -13.45
C HIS A 53 5.96 6.18 -14.34
N GLN A 54 6.05 6.63 -15.60
CA GLN A 54 7.15 6.24 -16.48
C GLN A 54 8.45 6.86 -15.96
N SER A 55 9.47 6.03 -15.78
CA SER A 55 10.84 6.43 -15.47
C SER A 55 11.80 5.80 -16.48
N ASP A 56 12.94 6.41 -16.70
CA ASP A 56 13.97 5.85 -17.57
C ASP A 56 14.81 4.77 -16.85
N ASP A 57 15.07 4.96 -15.56
CA ASP A 57 16.02 4.14 -14.80
C ASP A 57 15.47 3.61 -13.47
N GLU A 58 14.48 4.27 -12.88
CA GLU A 58 14.01 3.95 -11.53
C GLU A 58 12.80 3.02 -11.54
N GLN A 59 12.78 2.10 -10.58
CA GLN A 59 11.66 1.18 -10.33
C GLN A 59 11.46 1.02 -8.83
N GLY A 60 10.21 1.15 -8.38
CA GLY A 60 9.87 0.98 -6.99
C GLY A 60 8.90 2.02 -6.47
N LEU A 61 8.91 2.25 -5.15
CA LEU A 61 8.06 3.22 -4.50
C LEU A 61 8.58 4.64 -4.73
N ALA A 62 7.78 5.48 -5.39
CA ALA A 62 8.05 6.90 -5.53
C ALA A 62 7.61 7.69 -4.30
N PHE A 63 6.43 7.36 -3.76
CA PHE A 63 5.86 7.96 -2.54
C PHE A 63 4.74 7.11 -1.96
N ALA A 64 4.50 7.27 -0.65
CA ALA A 64 3.33 6.72 0.05
C ALA A 64 2.49 7.86 0.64
N GLY A 65 1.20 7.89 0.31
CA GLY A 65 0.26 8.92 0.77
C GLY A 65 -0.54 8.48 1.99
N TRP A 66 -0.36 9.18 3.12
CA TRP A 66 -1.06 8.94 4.38
C TRP A 66 -2.13 9.99 4.62
N GLU A 67 -3.36 9.54 4.81
CA GLU A 67 -4.54 10.38 4.90
C GLU A 67 -4.78 10.90 6.31
N PHE A 68 -5.10 12.20 6.41
CA PHE A 68 -5.58 12.87 7.60
C PHE A 68 -7.04 13.28 7.45
N ALA A 69 -7.72 13.52 8.57
CA ALA A 69 -9.14 13.80 8.60
C ALA A 69 -9.54 15.04 7.82
N ASP A 70 -8.80 16.12 8.01
CA ASP A 70 -9.08 17.46 7.51
C ASP A 70 -7.81 18.32 7.57
N GLN A 71 -7.94 19.59 7.13
CA GLN A 71 -6.84 20.56 7.17
C GLN A 71 -6.26 20.75 8.58
N ARG A 72 -7.11 20.77 9.60
CA ARG A 72 -6.67 20.99 10.98
C ARG A 72 -5.80 19.83 11.48
N ALA A 73 -6.19 18.62 11.16
CA ALA A 73 -5.39 17.43 11.51
C ALA A 73 -4.05 17.42 10.79
N LEU A 74 -4.03 17.84 9.51
CA LEU A 74 -2.78 17.96 8.74
C LEU A 74 -1.89 19.08 9.32
N ASP A 75 -2.43 20.25 9.65
CA ASP A 75 -1.66 21.36 10.25
C ASP A 75 -1.07 20.96 11.59
N GLN A 76 -1.81 20.20 12.40
CA GLN A 76 -1.32 19.66 13.67
C GLN A 76 -0.17 18.65 13.43
N ALA A 77 -0.28 17.79 12.44
CA ALA A 77 0.76 16.85 12.08
C ALA A 77 2.05 17.56 11.65
N VAL A 78 1.96 18.65 10.88
CA VAL A 78 3.13 19.49 10.52
C VAL A 78 3.87 19.98 11.77
N VAL A 79 3.13 20.53 12.75
CA VAL A 79 3.71 21.01 14.01
C VAL A 79 4.42 19.86 14.77
N GLU A 80 3.81 18.69 14.83
CA GLU A 80 4.37 17.53 15.52
C GLU A 80 5.63 16.99 14.82
N PHE A 81 5.66 16.92 13.48
CA PHE A 81 6.84 16.54 12.71
C PHE A 81 8.00 17.50 12.90
N GLU A 82 7.75 18.80 12.79
CA GLU A 82 8.78 19.83 12.99
C GLU A 82 9.33 19.81 14.43
N ALA A 83 8.47 19.64 15.44
CA ALA A 83 8.87 19.50 16.83
C ALA A 83 9.72 18.25 17.09
N ALA A 84 9.48 17.18 16.33
CA ALA A 84 10.27 15.95 16.38
C ALA A 84 11.56 16.00 15.53
N GLY A 85 11.82 17.14 14.84
CA GLY A 85 13.02 17.36 14.05
C GLY A 85 12.96 16.83 12.61
N TYR A 86 11.79 16.44 12.12
CA TYR A 86 11.57 16.02 10.74
C TYR A 86 11.13 17.21 9.89
N PRO A 87 11.90 17.61 8.86
CA PRO A 87 11.54 18.70 7.98
C PRO A 87 10.28 18.43 7.20
N VAL A 88 9.33 19.35 7.21
CA VAL A 88 8.12 19.27 6.40
C VAL A 88 8.22 20.27 5.23
N LYS A 89 7.97 19.78 4.01
CA LYS A 89 7.95 20.61 2.79
C LYS A 89 6.53 20.83 2.35
N PRO A 90 6.07 22.08 2.19
CA PRO A 90 4.75 22.34 1.64
C PRO A 90 4.68 21.95 0.16
N SER A 91 3.52 21.47 -0.28
CA SER A 91 3.25 21.24 -1.70
C SER A 91 2.86 22.53 -2.42
N SER A 92 3.08 22.56 -3.71
CA SER A 92 2.50 23.55 -4.62
C SER A 92 1.01 23.25 -4.91
N GLU A 93 0.30 24.22 -5.47
CA GLU A 93 -1.06 24.02 -5.95
C GLU A 93 -1.11 23.00 -7.11
N VAL A 94 -0.11 23.02 -7.97
CA VAL A 94 0.02 22.07 -9.09
C VAL A 94 0.16 20.64 -8.58
N GLU A 95 0.98 20.40 -7.55
CA GLU A 95 1.13 19.07 -6.94
C GLU A 95 -0.17 18.58 -6.30
N ARG A 96 -0.87 19.44 -5.54
CA ARG A 96 -2.17 19.07 -4.96
C ARG A 96 -3.20 18.72 -6.03
N ALA A 97 -3.27 19.51 -7.10
CA ALA A 97 -4.14 19.23 -8.24
C ALA A 97 -3.77 17.91 -8.93
N ASP A 98 -2.50 17.63 -9.08
CA ASP A 98 -1.97 16.40 -9.67
C ASP A 98 -2.29 15.18 -8.79
N ARG A 99 -2.11 15.29 -7.48
CA ARG A 99 -2.47 14.25 -6.49
C ARG A 99 -3.97 14.15 -6.24
N ARG A 100 -4.75 15.09 -6.76
CA ARG A 100 -6.22 15.16 -6.58
C ARG A 100 -6.62 15.16 -5.11
N VAL A 101 -5.99 16.05 -4.34
CA VAL A 101 -6.21 16.23 -2.90
C VAL A 101 -6.37 17.71 -2.55
N SER A 102 -7.03 18.00 -1.43
CA SER A 102 -7.27 19.38 -0.98
C SER A 102 -6.05 19.98 -0.27
N GLY A 103 -5.30 19.18 0.46
CA GLY A 103 -4.06 19.60 1.12
C GLY A 103 -3.03 18.48 1.10
N LEU A 104 -1.75 18.90 1.04
CA LEU A 104 -0.61 17.98 0.89
C LEU A 104 0.66 18.62 1.45
N VAL A 105 1.45 17.85 2.18
CA VAL A 105 2.83 18.17 2.55
C VAL A 105 3.71 16.93 2.39
N HIS A 106 5.01 17.13 2.29
CA HIS A 106 6.00 16.06 2.10
C HIS A 106 6.90 15.91 3.31
N VAL A 107 7.16 14.68 3.69
CA VAL A 107 8.09 14.28 4.75
C VAL A 107 8.94 13.12 4.21
N THR A 108 10.12 12.92 4.78
CA THR A 108 10.95 11.76 4.48
C THR A 108 11.12 10.95 5.77
N ASP A 109 10.94 9.65 5.70
CA ASP A 109 11.16 8.76 6.84
C ASP A 109 12.65 8.45 7.06
N PRO A 110 13.05 7.74 8.14
CA PRO A 110 14.44 7.44 8.45
C PRO A 110 15.22 6.68 7.38
N SER A 111 14.55 5.92 6.53
CA SER A 111 15.21 5.17 5.43
C SER A 111 15.23 5.92 4.10
N GLY A 112 14.61 7.11 4.05
CA GLY A 112 14.58 7.93 2.85
C GLY A 112 13.35 7.74 1.97
N PHE A 113 12.34 6.97 2.39
CA PHE A 113 11.08 6.90 1.65
C PHE A 113 10.34 8.23 1.69
N ALA A 114 9.86 8.66 0.53
CA ALA A 114 9.06 9.87 0.41
C ALA A 114 7.63 9.61 0.90
N LEU A 115 7.21 10.38 1.90
CA LEU A 115 5.86 10.32 2.44
C LEU A 115 5.10 11.59 2.06
N GLU A 116 3.88 11.40 1.62
CA GLU A 116 2.90 12.45 1.35
C GLU A 116 1.82 12.41 2.44
N LEU A 117 1.71 13.49 3.23
CA LEU A 117 0.66 13.63 4.23
C LEU A 117 -0.42 14.49 3.61
N PHE A 118 -1.64 13.98 3.52
CA PHE A 118 -2.69 14.66 2.78
C PHE A 118 -4.06 14.57 3.43
N TRP A 119 -4.98 15.44 3.00
CA TRP A 119 -6.41 15.38 3.32
C TRP A 119 -7.28 15.73 2.11
N GLY A 120 -8.55 15.32 2.19
CA GLY A 120 -9.57 15.71 1.21
C GLY A 120 -9.33 15.16 -0.19
N PRO A 121 -9.23 13.81 -0.34
CA PRO A 121 -9.09 13.19 -1.65
C PRO A 121 -10.33 13.44 -2.51
N ILE A 122 -10.10 13.72 -3.80
CA ILE A 122 -11.17 13.95 -4.76
C ILE A 122 -11.76 12.61 -5.20
N LEU A 123 -13.08 12.51 -5.15
CA LEU A 123 -13.83 11.39 -5.73
C LEU A 123 -14.02 11.61 -7.22
N ASP A 124 -14.04 10.54 -7.98
CA ASP A 124 -14.37 10.58 -9.40
C ASP A 124 -15.88 10.71 -9.61
N HIS A 125 -16.29 11.33 -10.72
CA HIS A 125 -17.69 11.47 -11.08
C HIS A 125 -18.32 10.14 -11.52
N GLU A 126 -17.49 9.24 -12.07
CA GLU A 126 -17.94 7.92 -12.47
C GLU A 126 -17.73 6.93 -11.33
N PRO A 127 -18.77 6.22 -10.88
CA PRO A 127 -18.62 5.16 -9.90
C PRO A 127 -17.61 4.10 -10.39
N PHE A 128 -16.88 3.52 -9.45
CA PHE A 128 -15.98 2.43 -9.77
C PHE A 128 -16.75 1.20 -10.23
N ASN A 129 -16.38 0.69 -11.40
CA ASN A 129 -16.81 -0.63 -11.88
C ASN A 129 -15.60 -1.41 -12.33
N SER A 130 -15.34 -2.56 -11.71
CA SER A 130 -14.24 -3.41 -12.16
C SER A 130 -14.44 -3.80 -13.63
N PRO A 131 -13.43 -3.61 -14.51
CA PRO A 131 -13.54 -3.92 -15.93
C PRO A 131 -13.79 -5.41 -16.22
N HIS A 132 -13.55 -6.27 -15.24
CA HIS A 132 -13.74 -7.72 -15.34
C HIS A 132 -14.92 -8.23 -14.49
N GLY A 133 -15.77 -7.35 -13.98
CA GLY A 133 -16.81 -7.70 -13.02
C GLY A 133 -16.21 -7.96 -11.63
N GLY A 134 -16.96 -8.64 -10.79
CA GLY A 134 -16.56 -8.93 -9.41
C GLY A 134 -17.25 -8.03 -8.40
N SER A 135 -17.00 -8.31 -7.11
CA SER A 135 -17.64 -7.64 -5.99
C SER A 135 -16.96 -6.31 -5.60
N GLY A 136 -15.80 -6.01 -6.20
CA GLY A 136 -14.97 -4.84 -5.88
C GLY A 136 -13.96 -5.09 -4.75
N PHE A 137 -13.42 -4.00 -4.22
CA PHE A 137 -12.34 -4.03 -3.24
C PHE A 137 -12.80 -3.52 -1.87
N VAL A 138 -12.06 -3.91 -0.83
CA VAL A 138 -12.25 -3.43 0.54
C VAL A 138 -11.36 -2.21 0.73
N THR A 139 -11.97 -1.03 0.77
CA THR A 139 -11.29 0.26 0.86
C THR A 139 -11.89 1.12 1.97
N ASP A 140 -12.64 2.15 1.66
CA ASP A 140 -13.29 3.07 2.58
C ASP A 140 -12.34 3.59 3.68
N SER A 141 -12.70 3.43 4.95
CA SER A 141 -11.90 3.83 6.11
C SER A 141 -10.67 2.96 6.36
N LEU A 142 -10.52 1.82 5.66
CA LEU A 142 -9.38 0.91 5.78
C LEU A 142 -8.23 1.24 4.83
N GLY A 143 -8.39 2.29 4.00
CA GLY A 143 -7.41 2.59 2.96
C GLY A 143 -7.45 1.63 1.79
N PHE A 144 -6.46 1.70 0.87
CA PHE A 144 -6.50 0.85 -0.32
C PHE A 144 -5.98 -0.58 -0.10
N GLY A 145 -5.31 -0.83 1.01
CA GLY A 145 -4.65 -2.08 1.33
C GLY A 145 -3.49 -1.85 2.28
N HIS A 146 -2.35 -2.49 1.99
CA HIS A 146 -1.12 -2.26 2.73
C HIS A 146 0.10 -2.18 1.78
N ILE A 147 1.22 -1.69 2.32
CA ILE A 147 2.54 -1.75 1.71
C ILE A 147 3.51 -2.47 2.64
N VAL A 148 4.49 -3.16 2.06
CA VAL A 148 5.59 -3.78 2.79
C VAL A 148 6.90 -3.18 2.30
N LEU A 149 7.62 -2.54 3.22
CA LEU A 149 8.87 -1.84 2.95
C LEU A 149 10.06 -2.61 3.52
N GLY A 150 11.07 -2.80 2.70
CA GLY A 150 12.38 -3.24 3.13
C GLY A 150 13.20 -2.05 3.60
N THR A 151 13.81 -2.13 4.79
CA THR A 151 14.55 -1.02 5.39
C THR A 151 15.84 -1.48 6.05
N PRO A 152 16.96 -0.74 5.90
CA PRO A 152 18.19 -0.99 6.66
C PRO A 152 18.11 -0.43 8.09
N HIS A 153 17.07 0.33 8.43
CA HIS A 153 16.92 1.06 9.69
C HIS A 153 15.67 0.65 10.48
N SER A 154 15.36 -0.67 10.53
CA SER A 154 14.09 -1.21 11.06
C SER A 154 13.69 -0.63 12.43
N ALA A 155 14.64 -0.46 13.36
CA ALA A 155 14.34 0.10 14.68
C ALA A 155 13.93 1.59 14.61
N ALA A 156 14.66 2.41 13.85
CA ALA A 156 14.34 3.83 13.68
C ALA A 156 13.03 4.01 12.89
N GLU A 157 12.77 3.15 11.92
CA GLU A 157 11.49 3.14 11.19
C GLU A 157 10.32 2.78 12.11
N THR A 158 10.46 1.73 12.91
CA THR A 158 9.41 1.34 13.86
C THR A 158 9.14 2.47 14.84
N GLU A 159 10.17 3.11 15.41
CA GLU A 159 10.02 4.26 16.29
C GLU A 159 9.35 5.45 15.58
N PHE A 160 9.77 5.77 14.35
CA PHE A 160 9.15 6.83 13.55
C PHE A 160 7.65 6.59 13.34
N TYR A 161 7.26 5.40 12.86
CA TYR A 161 5.86 5.12 12.61
C TYR A 161 5.03 5.02 13.91
N THR A 162 5.58 4.50 15.00
CA THR A 162 4.83 4.37 16.26
C THR A 162 4.78 5.67 17.06
N GLU A 163 5.93 6.32 17.28
CA GLU A 163 5.99 7.47 18.17
C GLU A 163 5.65 8.80 17.49
N ILE A 164 5.95 8.93 16.17
CA ILE A 164 5.69 10.15 15.42
C ILE A 164 4.38 10.04 14.63
N MET A 165 4.22 9.00 13.80
CA MET A 165 3.04 8.83 12.96
C MET A 165 1.80 8.31 13.72
N GLY A 166 1.97 7.79 14.93
CA GLY A 166 0.88 7.28 15.77
C GLY A 166 0.34 5.91 15.37
N PHE A 167 1.11 5.14 14.63
CA PHE A 167 0.77 3.75 14.31
C PHE A 167 0.88 2.87 15.55
N ARG A 168 0.22 1.73 15.51
CA ARG A 168 0.29 0.71 16.55
C ARG A 168 0.80 -0.59 15.96
N VAL A 169 1.53 -1.34 16.77
CA VAL A 169 2.00 -2.67 16.38
C VAL A 169 0.84 -3.65 16.48
N SER A 170 0.63 -4.38 15.39
CA SER A 170 -0.33 -5.49 15.35
C SER A 170 0.33 -6.79 15.78
N ASP A 171 1.42 -7.15 15.13
CA ASP A 171 2.15 -8.39 15.36
C ASP A 171 3.64 -8.24 15.02
N TYR A 172 4.41 -9.22 15.46
CA TYR A 172 5.79 -9.46 15.06
C TYR A 172 5.96 -10.82 14.38
N TRP A 173 6.91 -10.89 13.46
CA TRP A 173 7.44 -12.15 12.94
C TRP A 173 8.96 -12.13 12.98
N ARG A 174 9.58 -13.14 13.63
CA ARG A 174 11.03 -13.16 13.84
C ARG A 174 11.70 -14.39 13.22
N PRO A 175 11.71 -14.51 11.88
CA PRO A 175 12.38 -15.62 11.20
C PRO A 175 13.89 -15.49 11.28
N GLY A 176 14.57 -16.51 11.84
CA GLY A 176 16.03 -16.55 11.82
C GLY A 176 16.75 -15.39 12.51
N GLY A 177 16.09 -14.69 13.40
CA GLY A 177 16.62 -13.51 14.11
C GLY A 177 16.37 -12.16 13.42
N ALA A 178 15.81 -12.14 12.22
CA ALA A 178 15.27 -10.93 11.63
C ALA A 178 13.95 -10.54 12.31
N GLU A 179 13.60 -9.27 12.36
CA GLU A 179 12.33 -8.81 12.91
C GLU A 179 11.50 -8.12 11.82
N VAL A 180 10.34 -8.68 11.52
CA VAL A 180 9.30 -8.06 10.71
C VAL A 180 8.24 -7.50 11.64
N VAL A 181 7.87 -6.24 11.46
CA VAL A 181 6.88 -5.53 12.27
C VAL A 181 5.67 -5.20 11.41
N PHE A 182 4.48 -5.56 11.87
CA PHE A 182 3.21 -5.22 11.23
C PHE A 182 2.55 -4.06 11.98
N LEU A 183 2.21 -3.00 11.26
CA LEU A 183 1.77 -1.72 11.82
C LEU A 183 0.41 -1.31 11.26
N HIS A 184 -0.50 -0.87 12.13
CA HIS A 184 -1.81 -0.35 11.74
C HIS A 184 -2.02 1.09 12.19
N CYS A 185 -2.80 1.84 11.42
CA CYS A 185 -3.31 3.17 11.75
C CYS A 185 -4.85 3.22 11.78
N ASN A 186 -5.51 2.12 11.45
CA ASN A 186 -6.95 1.94 11.41
C ASN A 186 -7.28 0.47 11.70
N PRO A 187 -8.54 0.01 11.67
CA PRO A 187 -8.88 -1.38 11.97
C PRO A 187 -8.31 -2.45 11.03
N ARG A 188 -7.76 -2.11 9.86
CA ARG A 188 -7.02 -3.08 9.04
C ARG A 188 -5.85 -3.64 9.85
N HIS A 189 -5.64 -4.96 9.86
CA HIS A 189 -4.58 -5.61 10.64
C HIS A 189 -3.22 -4.92 10.47
N HIS A 190 -2.87 -4.54 9.26
CA HIS A 190 -1.73 -3.68 8.99
C HIS A 190 -1.95 -2.86 7.71
N SER A 191 -1.53 -1.61 7.74
CA SER A 191 -1.42 -0.74 6.58
C SER A 191 0.03 -0.65 6.10
N LEU A 192 0.97 -1.03 6.97
CA LEU A 192 2.41 -1.04 6.73
C LEU A 192 3.04 -2.26 7.40
N ALA A 193 3.98 -2.93 6.72
CA ALA A 193 4.93 -3.82 7.38
C ALA A 193 6.36 -3.41 7.03
N LEU A 194 7.25 -3.55 8.01
CA LEU A 194 8.67 -3.25 7.91
C LEU A 194 9.47 -4.54 7.95
N VAL A 195 10.32 -4.75 6.95
CA VAL A 195 11.16 -5.94 6.80
C VAL A 195 12.62 -5.50 6.77
N PRO A 196 13.54 -6.10 7.53
CA PRO A 196 14.96 -5.81 7.41
C PRO A 196 15.47 -6.07 5.98
N ALA A 197 16.18 -5.09 5.43
CA ALA A 197 16.79 -5.16 4.10
C ALA A 197 18.11 -4.38 4.08
N GLU A 198 18.98 -4.64 3.13
CA GLU A 198 20.25 -3.90 2.98
C GLU A 198 20.06 -2.50 2.42
N VAL A 199 19.02 -2.33 1.59
CA VAL A 199 18.66 -1.05 0.96
C VAL A 199 17.15 -0.83 1.06
N PRO A 200 16.70 0.44 1.06
CA PRO A 200 15.28 0.75 1.01
C PRO A 200 14.64 0.20 -0.27
N GLN A 201 13.53 -0.51 -0.13
CA GLN A 201 12.81 -1.07 -1.28
C GLN A 201 11.33 -1.34 -0.98
N LEU A 202 10.49 -1.33 -2.01
CA LEU A 202 9.13 -1.84 -1.94
C LEU A 202 9.17 -3.35 -2.19
N TYR A 203 8.76 -4.15 -1.20
CA TYR A 203 8.60 -5.60 -1.38
C TYR A 203 7.30 -5.91 -2.11
N HIS A 204 6.20 -5.37 -1.62
CA HIS A 204 4.90 -5.47 -2.27
C HIS A 204 3.91 -4.42 -1.77
N PHE A 205 2.84 -4.23 -2.51
CA PHE A 205 1.60 -3.66 -2.01
C PHE A 205 0.45 -4.64 -2.22
N MET A 206 -0.66 -4.44 -1.52
CA MET A 206 -1.79 -5.36 -1.51
C MET A 206 -3.10 -4.68 -1.84
N PHE A 207 -3.94 -5.36 -2.62
CA PHE A 207 -5.35 -5.05 -2.78
C PHE A 207 -6.21 -6.13 -2.14
N GLU A 208 -7.12 -5.73 -1.24
CA GLU A 208 -8.10 -6.63 -0.66
C GLU A 208 -9.38 -6.62 -1.48
N THR A 209 -9.78 -7.79 -1.99
CA THR A 209 -11.06 -8.00 -2.66
C THR A 209 -12.16 -8.34 -1.65
N ARG A 210 -13.43 -8.15 -2.04
CA ARG A 210 -14.56 -8.42 -1.14
C ARG A 210 -14.85 -9.91 -0.96
N THR A 211 -14.47 -10.75 -1.91
CA THR A 211 -14.78 -12.20 -1.90
C THR A 211 -13.58 -13.04 -2.32
N LEU A 212 -13.59 -14.30 -1.88
CA LEU A 212 -12.61 -15.29 -2.32
C LEU A 212 -12.72 -15.59 -3.82
N ASP A 213 -13.93 -15.52 -4.39
CA ASP A 213 -14.10 -15.71 -5.83
C ASP A 213 -13.40 -14.63 -6.65
N ASP A 214 -13.35 -13.39 -6.15
CA ASP A 214 -12.57 -12.32 -6.80
C ASP A 214 -11.07 -12.61 -6.80
N VAL A 215 -10.52 -13.20 -5.72
CA VAL A 215 -9.14 -13.69 -5.68
C VAL A 215 -8.92 -14.78 -6.71
N GLY A 216 -9.83 -15.75 -6.79
CA GLY A 216 -9.79 -16.84 -7.79
C GLY A 216 -9.82 -16.32 -9.23
N TYR A 217 -10.72 -15.40 -9.53
CA TYR A 217 -10.80 -14.77 -10.86
C TYR A 217 -9.53 -13.94 -11.18
N ALA A 218 -8.95 -13.26 -10.20
CA ALA A 218 -7.69 -12.57 -10.41
C ALA A 218 -6.56 -13.55 -10.73
N LEU A 219 -6.45 -14.66 -10.00
CA LEU A 219 -5.47 -15.72 -10.24
C LEU A 219 -5.63 -16.33 -11.65
N ASP A 220 -6.86 -16.62 -12.07
CA ASP A 220 -7.14 -17.11 -13.42
C ASP A 220 -6.72 -16.11 -14.51
N ARG A 221 -6.96 -14.81 -14.30
CA ARG A 221 -6.52 -13.76 -15.23
C ARG A 221 -5.00 -13.68 -15.33
N HIS A 222 -4.28 -13.87 -14.22
CA HIS A 222 -2.80 -13.89 -14.21
C HIS A 222 -2.28 -15.09 -15.00
N HIS A 223 -2.82 -16.29 -14.76
CA HIS A 223 -2.47 -17.49 -15.53
C HIS A 223 -2.77 -17.34 -17.03
N ALA A 224 -3.95 -16.81 -17.38
CA ALA A 224 -4.35 -16.61 -18.78
C ALA A 224 -3.45 -15.62 -19.53
N ARG A 225 -2.82 -14.68 -18.83
CA ARG A 225 -1.90 -13.68 -19.40
C ARG A 225 -0.42 -14.06 -19.25
N GLY A 226 -0.12 -15.21 -18.65
CA GLY A 226 1.26 -15.63 -18.38
C GLY A 226 2.00 -14.72 -17.40
N ILE A 227 1.26 -14.03 -16.52
CA ILE A 227 1.86 -13.20 -15.47
C ILE A 227 2.46 -14.12 -14.40
N PRO A 228 3.75 -13.96 -14.03
CA PRO A 228 4.38 -14.83 -13.07
C PRO A 228 3.74 -14.73 -11.68
N ILE A 229 3.38 -15.87 -11.10
CA ILE A 229 2.99 -15.98 -9.70
C ILE A 229 4.25 -16.20 -8.86
N SER A 230 4.51 -15.31 -7.91
CA SER A 230 5.68 -15.44 -7.02
C SER A 230 5.36 -16.32 -5.81
N MET A 231 4.14 -16.24 -5.28
CA MET A 231 3.62 -17.17 -4.26
C MET A 231 2.18 -17.53 -4.59
N GLY A 232 1.90 -18.83 -4.67
CA GLY A 232 0.58 -19.37 -4.95
C GLY A 232 -0.43 -19.07 -3.83
N LEU A 233 -1.67 -19.48 -4.02
CA LEU A 233 -2.73 -19.25 -3.03
C LEU A 233 -2.37 -19.84 -1.67
N GLY A 234 -2.55 -19.03 -0.62
CA GLY A 234 -2.26 -19.42 0.75
C GLY A 234 -3.04 -18.59 1.76
N ARG A 235 -2.82 -18.85 3.05
CA ARG A 235 -3.41 -18.09 4.14
C ARG A 235 -2.36 -17.68 5.16
N HIS A 236 -2.32 -16.41 5.51
CA HIS A 236 -1.46 -15.88 6.57
C HIS A 236 -2.02 -16.17 7.97
N PRO A 237 -1.15 -16.33 9.00
CA PRO A 237 -1.60 -16.52 10.38
C PRO A 237 -1.94 -15.24 11.12
N ASN A 238 -1.32 -14.12 10.77
CA ASN A 238 -1.46 -12.83 11.45
C ASN A 238 -2.80 -12.15 11.13
N ASP A 239 -3.02 -11.80 9.88
CA ASP A 239 -4.21 -11.11 9.39
C ASP A 239 -5.29 -12.05 8.83
N GLU A 240 -5.03 -13.36 8.78
CA GLU A 240 -5.92 -14.40 8.26
C GLU A 240 -6.25 -14.25 6.76
N MET A 241 -5.58 -13.33 6.05
CA MET A 241 -5.75 -13.09 4.63
C MET A 241 -5.55 -14.36 3.81
N VAL A 242 -6.47 -14.64 2.90
CA VAL A 242 -6.30 -15.66 1.86
C VAL A 242 -5.89 -14.93 0.59
N SER A 243 -4.67 -15.15 0.13
CA SER A 243 -4.07 -14.36 -0.93
C SER A 243 -3.13 -15.16 -1.83
N PHE A 244 -2.73 -14.56 -2.93
CA PHE A 244 -1.59 -14.97 -3.75
C PHE A 244 -0.78 -13.72 -4.12
N TYR A 245 0.47 -13.94 -4.56
CA TYR A 245 1.36 -12.88 -4.98
C TYR A 245 1.76 -13.07 -6.43
N SER A 246 1.80 -11.97 -7.18
CA SER A 246 2.27 -11.96 -8.57
C SER A 246 3.41 -10.97 -8.74
N ARG A 247 4.36 -11.32 -9.62
CA ARG A 247 5.49 -10.47 -9.94
C ARG A 247 5.05 -9.34 -10.86
N SER A 248 5.19 -8.11 -10.41
CA SER A 248 4.94 -6.95 -11.25
C SER A 248 6.02 -6.76 -12.33
N PRO A 249 5.74 -6.01 -13.40
CA PRO A 249 6.76 -5.67 -14.40
C PRO A 249 7.95 -4.88 -13.83
N ALA A 250 7.79 -4.23 -12.68
CA ALA A 250 8.84 -3.47 -11.99
C ALA A 250 9.64 -4.30 -10.98
N GLY A 251 9.38 -5.61 -10.85
CA GLY A 251 10.18 -6.52 -10.05
C GLY A 251 9.79 -6.66 -8.59
N PHE A 252 8.94 -5.80 -8.03
CA PHE A 252 8.29 -6.04 -6.75
C PHE A 252 6.99 -6.84 -6.92
N ASP A 253 6.46 -7.39 -5.84
CA ASP A 253 5.24 -8.19 -5.91
C ASP A 253 3.98 -7.33 -5.69
N VAL A 254 2.84 -7.83 -6.17
CA VAL A 254 1.52 -7.35 -5.78
C VAL A 254 0.73 -8.53 -5.21
N GLU A 255 0.17 -8.31 -4.03
CA GLU A 255 -0.68 -9.27 -3.35
C GLU A 255 -2.15 -8.98 -3.66
N ILE A 256 -2.90 -10.02 -3.99
CA ILE A 256 -4.37 -9.99 -4.10
C ILE A 256 -4.94 -10.95 -3.08
N GLY A 257 -5.74 -10.42 -2.15
CA GLY A 257 -6.29 -11.22 -1.07
C GLY A 257 -7.71 -10.87 -0.69
N CYS A 258 -8.30 -11.64 0.21
CA CYS A 258 -9.61 -11.37 0.82
C CYS A 258 -9.67 -11.87 2.25
N GLY A 259 -10.63 -11.32 3.01
CA GLY A 259 -10.98 -11.78 4.34
C GLY A 259 -9.96 -11.42 5.40
N GLY A 260 -9.31 -10.28 5.25
CA GLY A 260 -8.39 -9.74 6.24
C GLY A 260 -9.08 -9.50 7.59
N ARG A 261 -8.39 -9.92 8.65
CA ARG A 261 -8.83 -9.72 10.03
C ARG A 261 -8.77 -8.23 10.39
N LEU A 262 -9.78 -7.77 11.13
CA LEU A 262 -9.78 -6.43 11.69
C LEU A 262 -9.26 -6.44 13.13
N VAL A 263 -8.51 -5.40 13.49
CA VAL A 263 -8.02 -5.10 14.83
C VAL A 263 -9.02 -4.19 15.52
N ASP A 264 -9.37 -4.53 16.75
CA ASP A 264 -10.05 -3.65 17.70
C ASP A 264 -9.03 -3.28 18.79
N ASP A 265 -8.57 -2.05 18.78
CA ASP A 265 -7.56 -1.54 19.70
C ASP A 265 -7.90 -1.70 21.18
N ALA A 266 -9.19 -1.75 21.51
CA ALA A 266 -9.63 -1.94 22.90
C ALA A 266 -9.36 -3.36 23.41
N THR A 267 -9.23 -4.34 22.50
CA THR A 267 -9.12 -5.76 22.84
C THR A 267 -7.93 -6.46 22.20
N TRP A 268 -7.24 -5.79 21.26
CA TRP A 268 -6.13 -6.38 20.56
C TRP A 268 -4.92 -6.62 21.47
N THR A 269 -4.34 -7.79 21.34
CA THR A 269 -3.07 -8.12 21.99
C THR A 269 -2.02 -8.41 20.93
N VAL A 270 -0.92 -7.66 20.96
CA VAL A 270 0.22 -7.88 20.08
C VAL A 270 0.78 -9.28 20.30
N THR A 271 0.98 -10.03 19.22
CA THR A 271 1.50 -11.39 19.25
C THR A 271 2.74 -11.54 18.38
N GLU A 272 3.40 -12.69 18.50
CA GLU A 272 4.48 -13.09 17.62
C GLU A 272 4.03 -14.31 16.82
N ILE A 273 3.99 -14.17 15.51
CA ILE A 273 3.68 -15.30 14.63
C ILE A 273 4.93 -16.17 14.42
N THR A 274 4.74 -17.48 14.36
CA THR A 274 5.83 -18.46 14.29
C THR A 274 6.10 -18.98 12.87
N LYS A 275 5.24 -18.63 11.91
CA LYS A 275 5.34 -19.02 10.51
C LYS A 275 4.70 -17.96 9.61
N ALA A 276 5.15 -17.83 8.36
CA ALA A 276 4.61 -16.86 7.40
C ALA A 276 3.21 -17.24 6.91
N SER A 277 2.89 -18.53 6.83
CA SER A 277 1.61 -19.01 6.30
C SER A 277 1.04 -20.15 7.13
N LEU A 278 -0.26 -20.18 7.30
CA LEU A 278 -0.98 -21.34 7.87
C LEU A 278 -0.91 -22.51 6.88
N TRP A 279 -1.13 -22.24 5.63
CA TRP A 279 -1.04 -23.15 4.51
C TRP A 279 -0.81 -22.37 3.21
N GLY A 280 -0.35 -23.03 2.15
CA GLY A 280 -0.12 -22.43 0.84
C GLY A 280 1.07 -21.48 0.80
N HIS A 281 1.01 -20.47 -0.06
CA HIS A 281 2.08 -19.53 -0.39
C HIS A 281 3.38 -20.23 -0.81
N HIS A 282 3.22 -21.34 -1.55
CA HIS A 282 4.37 -22.01 -2.13
C HIS A 282 4.80 -21.28 -3.41
N PRO A 283 6.11 -21.14 -3.66
CA PRO A 283 6.57 -20.66 -4.95
C PRO A 283 6.10 -21.63 -6.05
N PRO A 284 5.84 -21.15 -7.27
CA PRO A 284 5.47 -22.03 -8.38
C PRO A 284 6.57 -23.06 -8.62
N SER A 285 6.15 -24.29 -8.95
CA SER A 285 7.04 -25.43 -9.28
C SER A 285 7.71 -25.26 -10.64
#